data_910299cd9b9f75b9e32a44c4632a2aef
#
_entry.id   910299cd9b9f75b9e32a44c4632a2aef
#
_cell.length_a   1.000
_cell.length_b   1.000
_cell.length_c   1.000
_cell.angle_alpha   90.00
_cell.angle_beta   90.00
_cell.angle_gamma   90.00
#
_symmetry.space_group_name_H-M   'P 1'
#
loop_
_entity.id
_entity.type
_entity.pdbx_description
1 polymer ?
#
loop_
_entity_poly.entity_id
_entity_poly.type
_entity_poly.pdbx_seq_one_letter_code
_entity_poly.pdbx_strand_id
1 'polypeptide(L)'
;SGQMYEPEDSGKVMWYREDTKGQILEEGINEAGSMSEWVSAATAYSNYNVNMVPFYIYYSMFGFQRVGDLCWLAGDIQAKGFLIGGTAGRTTLNGEGLQHQDGHSLILANTIPNCLSYDPTYAYEMAVIVHEGMRRMYENQEGVFYYITAMNENYTHPAMPEGSEEGIIKGLYKLKSGGKHKVKAQLIGSGTILREVEAAAEMLEKDWNVSANVWSATSVNELVREGMDVDRYNRLHPTAEKKRSYISQCMDEQDGVVVASTDYMRLYAEQLRPWIKQRYVVLGTDGFGRSDTRERLRSFFEVDRYHVVVATLSALADEGTIKYDVVAKAIKQYKIDADATNPVKV
;
A
#
# COMPACT_ATOMS: atom_id res chain seq x y z
N SER A 1 19.29 35.92 -3.27
CA SER A 1 19.07 36.83 -2.14
C SER A 1 19.57 36.27 -0.81
N GLY A 2 19.68 34.97 -0.64
CA GLY A 2 19.91 34.32 0.65
C GLY A 2 18.62 34.24 1.50
N GLN A 3 18.72 33.56 2.63
CA GLN A 3 17.58 33.38 3.55
C GLN A 3 17.12 34.72 4.14
N MET A 4 15.85 35.02 3.98
CA MET A 4 15.24 36.30 4.37
C MET A 4 14.50 36.22 5.71
N TYR A 5 14.43 35.06 6.34
CA TYR A 5 13.74 34.79 7.61
C TYR A 5 14.59 33.90 8.52
N GLU A 6 14.26 33.87 9.81
CA GLU A 6 14.78 32.91 10.78
C GLU A 6 13.73 31.85 11.07
N PRO A 7 14.02 30.54 10.92
CA PRO A 7 13.05 29.50 11.19
C PRO A 7 12.63 29.47 12.66
N GLU A 8 11.32 29.42 12.94
CA GLU A 8 10.77 29.42 14.31
C GLU A 8 11.27 28.25 15.17
N ASP A 9 11.55 27.11 14.55
CA ASP A 9 11.99 25.87 15.22
C ASP A 9 13.49 25.61 15.10
N SER A 10 14.27 26.62 14.72
CA SER A 10 15.73 26.49 14.56
C SER A 10 16.47 25.89 15.77
N GLY A 11 15.89 26.00 16.97
CA GLY A 11 16.43 25.40 18.19
C GLY A 11 15.84 24.03 18.58
N LYS A 12 14.89 23.48 17.81
CA LYS A 12 14.13 22.27 18.17
C LYS A 12 14.31 21.12 17.20
N VAL A 13 14.58 21.42 15.93
CA VAL A 13 14.77 20.46 14.84
C VAL A 13 16.04 20.79 14.09
N MET A 14 16.37 20.00 13.08
CA MET A 14 17.51 20.27 12.21
C MET A 14 17.38 21.68 11.60
N TRP A 15 18.43 22.47 11.70
CA TRP A 15 18.43 23.85 11.23
C TRP A 15 18.27 23.89 9.70
N TYR A 16 17.13 24.33 9.24
CA TYR A 16 16.89 24.63 7.84
C TYR A 16 17.59 25.94 7.44
N ARG A 17 18.33 25.88 6.35
CA ARG A 17 19.04 27.05 5.80
C ARG A 17 18.95 27.02 4.27
N GLU A 18 18.44 28.09 3.70
CA GLU A 18 18.44 28.29 2.25
C GLU A 18 19.83 28.59 1.74
N ASP A 19 20.25 27.90 0.68
CA ASP A 19 21.54 28.11 -0.01
C ASP A 19 21.38 27.73 -1.49
N THR A 20 22.01 28.52 -2.37
CA THR A 20 22.01 28.26 -3.83
C THR A 20 22.70 26.93 -4.21
N LYS A 21 23.47 26.34 -3.31
CA LYS A 21 24.12 25.04 -3.46
C LYS A 21 23.34 23.90 -2.78
N GLY A 22 22.17 24.20 -2.24
CA GLY A 22 21.30 23.22 -1.61
C GLY A 22 20.79 22.17 -2.60
N GLN A 23 20.39 21.01 -2.07
CA GLN A 23 19.83 19.92 -2.86
C GLN A 23 18.31 19.80 -2.67
N ILE A 24 17.71 20.61 -1.83
CA ILE A 24 16.27 20.71 -1.64
C ILE A 24 15.78 21.90 -2.47
N LEU A 25 14.88 21.62 -3.40
CA LEU A 25 14.20 22.64 -4.20
C LEU A 25 12.83 22.89 -3.57
N GLU A 26 12.49 24.15 -3.34
CA GLU A 26 11.18 24.55 -2.82
C GLU A 26 10.41 25.33 -3.88
N GLU A 27 9.28 24.78 -4.29
CA GLU A 27 8.36 25.36 -5.27
C GLU A 27 7.11 25.98 -4.62
N GLY A 28 6.97 25.88 -3.31
CA GLY A 28 5.74 26.21 -2.61
C GLY A 28 4.63 25.20 -2.96
N ILE A 29 3.36 25.62 -2.83
CA ILE A 29 2.20 24.75 -3.16
C ILE A 29 1.93 24.85 -4.66
N ASN A 30 2.74 24.17 -5.45
CA ASN A 30 2.66 24.15 -6.91
C ASN A 30 3.08 22.77 -7.44
N GLU A 31 2.16 21.82 -7.46
CA GLU A 31 2.44 20.45 -7.86
C GLU A 31 2.92 20.35 -9.32
N ALA A 32 2.43 21.21 -10.21
CA ALA A 32 2.85 21.20 -11.61
C ALA A 32 4.29 21.70 -11.78
N GLY A 33 4.69 22.75 -11.08
CA GLY A 33 6.08 23.26 -11.04
C GLY A 33 7.03 22.21 -10.48
N SER A 34 6.72 21.71 -9.28
CA SER A 34 7.55 20.67 -8.61
C SER A 34 7.70 19.40 -9.45
N MET A 35 6.63 18.94 -10.11
CA MET A 35 6.71 17.76 -10.99
C MET A 35 7.56 18.07 -12.24
N SER A 36 7.52 19.29 -12.77
CA SER A 36 8.34 19.70 -13.90
C SER A 36 9.83 19.77 -13.53
N GLU A 37 10.16 20.27 -12.34
CA GLU A 37 11.52 20.23 -11.80
C GLU A 37 12.00 18.79 -11.59
N TRP A 38 11.14 17.93 -11.00
CA TRP A 38 11.45 16.51 -10.84
C TRP A 38 11.70 15.83 -12.18
N VAL A 39 10.87 16.06 -13.20
CA VAL A 39 11.06 15.52 -14.56
C VAL A 39 12.39 15.99 -15.16
N SER A 40 12.74 17.26 -14.97
CA SER A 40 14.02 17.81 -15.46
C SER A 40 15.23 17.12 -14.82
N ALA A 41 15.20 16.90 -13.50
CA ALA A 41 16.23 16.17 -12.79
C ALA A 41 16.24 14.67 -13.17
N ALA A 42 15.06 14.06 -13.26
CA ALA A 42 14.87 12.63 -13.59
C ALA A 42 15.31 12.24 -15.00
N THR A 43 15.46 13.22 -15.90
CA THR A 43 15.94 13.04 -17.29
C THR A 43 17.33 13.59 -17.53
N ALA A 44 18.00 14.13 -16.51
CA ALA A 44 19.34 14.72 -16.64
C ALA A 44 20.39 13.71 -17.16
N TYR A 45 20.23 12.42 -16.89
CA TYR A 45 21.08 11.36 -17.40
C TYR A 45 21.09 11.30 -18.93
N SER A 46 19.96 11.54 -19.57
CA SER A 46 19.81 11.53 -21.04
C SER A 46 20.24 12.86 -21.65
N ASN A 47 19.89 14.00 -21.03
CA ASN A 47 20.10 15.32 -21.58
C ASN A 47 21.54 15.85 -21.35
N TYR A 48 22.14 15.49 -20.20
CA TYR A 48 23.41 16.07 -19.74
C TYR A 48 24.45 15.01 -19.37
N ASN A 49 24.16 13.74 -19.51
CA ASN A 49 24.99 12.62 -19.07
C ASN A 49 25.37 12.70 -17.57
N VAL A 50 24.41 13.18 -16.75
CA VAL A 50 24.55 13.31 -15.30
C VAL A 50 23.40 12.59 -14.62
N ASN A 51 23.70 11.55 -13.84
CA ASN A 51 22.69 10.91 -13.02
C ASN A 51 22.30 11.79 -11.85
N MET A 52 21.03 12.17 -11.76
CA MET A 52 20.41 12.74 -10.58
C MET A 52 19.39 11.75 -9.99
N VAL A 53 19.21 11.78 -8.68
CA VAL A 53 18.27 10.91 -7.97
C VAL A 53 17.21 11.78 -7.32
N PRO A 54 16.21 12.24 -8.08
CA PRO A 54 15.20 13.13 -7.54
C PRO A 54 14.17 12.38 -6.72
N PHE A 55 13.79 12.98 -5.59
CA PHE A 55 12.63 12.63 -4.78
C PHE A 55 11.66 13.80 -4.81
N TYR A 56 10.42 13.56 -5.22
CA TYR A 56 9.35 14.54 -5.11
C TYR A 56 8.34 14.07 -4.06
N ILE A 57 8.19 14.84 -2.98
CA ILE A 57 7.30 14.54 -1.86
C ILE A 57 6.08 15.45 -1.96
N TYR A 58 4.89 14.87 -2.00
CA TYR A 58 3.62 15.59 -2.09
C TYR A 58 2.54 14.90 -1.25
N TYR A 59 1.45 15.59 -0.98
CA TYR A 59 0.25 14.93 -0.47
C TYR A 59 -0.25 13.90 -1.49
N SER A 60 -0.35 12.65 -1.10
CA SER A 60 -0.70 11.54 -2.03
C SER A 60 -2.01 11.79 -2.78
N MET A 61 -2.99 12.43 -2.11
CA MET A 61 -4.27 12.78 -2.73
C MET A 61 -4.12 13.74 -3.91
N PHE A 62 -3.15 14.64 -3.88
CA PHE A 62 -3.00 15.69 -4.89
C PHE A 62 -2.00 15.38 -5.99
N GLY A 63 -1.20 14.31 -5.85
CA GLY A 63 -0.22 13.91 -6.85
C GLY A 63 -0.87 13.54 -8.19
N PHE A 64 -1.24 12.30 -8.38
CA PHE A 64 -1.79 11.83 -9.66
C PHE A 64 -3.07 12.54 -10.08
N GLN A 65 -3.89 13.03 -9.18
CA GLN A 65 -5.08 13.80 -9.53
C GLN A 65 -4.77 15.16 -10.17
N ARG A 66 -3.65 15.81 -9.78
CA ARG A 66 -3.27 17.13 -10.29
C ARG A 66 -2.22 17.07 -11.38
N VAL A 67 -1.30 16.11 -11.29
CA VAL A 67 -0.14 16.01 -12.20
C VAL A 67 -0.04 14.65 -12.89
N GLY A 68 -1.13 13.91 -12.99
CA GLY A 68 -1.17 12.60 -13.65
C GLY A 68 -0.69 12.64 -15.08
N ASP A 69 -0.98 13.72 -15.82
CA ASP A 69 -0.48 13.96 -17.17
C ASP A 69 1.06 14.07 -17.20
N LEU A 70 1.64 14.82 -16.28
CA LEU A 70 3.09 14.92 -16.14
C LEU A 70 3.72 13.60 -15.65
N CYS A 71 3.02 12.83 -14.84
CA CYS A 71 3.46 11.48 -14.45
C CYS A 71 3.44 10.53 -15.65
N TRP A 72 2.43 10.63 -16.53
CA TRP A 72 2.40 9.88 -17.78
C TRP A 72 3.56 10.27 -18.71
N LEU A 73 3.79 11.58 -18.88
CA LEU A 73 4.96 12.10 -19.60
C LEU A 73 6.27 11.54 -19.03
N ALA A 74 6.42 11.55 -17.70
CA ALA A 74 7.60 11.00 -17.05
C ALA A 74 7.83 9.51 -17.41
N GLY A 75 6.77 8.73 -17.46
CA GLY A 75 6.81 7.34 -17.93
C GLY A 75 7.26 7.22 -19.39
N ASP A 76 6.64 8.01 -20.25
CA ASP A 76 6.87 7.99 -21.70
C ASP A 76 8.33 8.35 -22.07
N ILE A 77 8.90 9.34 -21.39
CA ILE A 77 10.30 9.77 -21.59
C ILE A 77 11.30 9.01 -20.73
N GLN A 78 10.89 7.95 -20.04
CA GLN A 78 11.74 7.10 -19.19
C GLN A 78 12.47 7.85 -18.08
N ALA A 79 11.80 8.79 -17.43
CA ALA A 79 12.31 9.49 -16.26
C ALA A 79 12.68 8.51 -15.14
N LYS A 80 13.72 8.83 -14.35
CA LYS A 80 14.24 7.99 -13.26
C LYS A 80 14.21 8.75 -11.94
N GLY A 81 13.53 8.24 -10.94
CA GLY A 81 13.44 8.87 -9.63
C GLY A 81 12.27 8.34 -8.80
N PHE A 82 12.01 9.00 -7.70
CA PHE A 82 11.01 8.60 -6.72
C PHE A 82 9.96 9.70 -6.53
N LEU A 83 8.71 9.30 -6.62
CA LEU A 83 7.56 10.08 -6.18
C LEU A 83 7.12 9.53 -4.82
N ILE A 84 7.02 10.38 -3.81
CA ILE A 84 6.61 9.99 -2.45
C ILE A 84 5.25 10.62 -2.16
N GLY A 85 4.23 9.77 -2.11
CA GLY A 85 2.89 10.16 -1.69
C GLY A 85 2.80 10.25 -0.18
N GLY A 86 3.06 11.43 0.37
CA GLY A 86 2.99 11.70 1.80
C GLY A 86 1.55 11.74 2.31
N THR A 87 1.36 11.53 3.62
CA THR A 87 0.06 11.52 4.30
C THR A 87 -0.98 10.59 3.64
N ALA A 88 -0.50 9.47 3.09
CA ALA A 88 -1.32 8.52 2.37
C ALA A 88 -2.30 7.78 3.28
N GLY A 89 -3.31 7.17 2.65
CA GLY A 89 -4.33 6.39 3.33
C GLY A 89 -5.53 7.21 3.80
N ARG A 90 -6.71 6.67 3.60
CA ARG A 90 -7.97 7.39 3.89
C ARG A 90 -8.27 7.51 5.37
N THR A 91 -7.88 6.52 6.17
CA THR A 91 -8.11 6.53 7.62
C THR A 91 -6.89 6.96 8.42
N THR A 92 -5.71 6.96 7.79
CA THR A 92 -4.46 7.26 8.49
C THR A 92 -4.22 8.75 8.65
N LEU A 93 -4.61 9.55 7.69
CA LEU A 93 -4.61 11.01 7.80
C LEU A 93 -5.83 11.47 8.60
N ASN A 94 -5.63 11.75 9.88
CA ASN A 94 -6.68 12.17 10.81
C ASN A 94 -6.70 13.69 11.04
N GLY A 95 -7.85 14.23 11.37
CA GLY A 95 -8.01 15.65 11.77
C GLY A 95 -7.84 16.67 10.64
N GLU A 96 -7.61 16.23 9.42
CA GLU A 96 -7.49 17.05 8.22
C GLU A 96 -8.85 17.19 7.50
N GLY A 97 -8.91 18.09 6.53
CA GLY A 97 -10.04 18.15 5.61
C GLY A 97 -10.19 16.85 4.81
N LEU A 98 -11.42 16.40 4.62
CA LEU A 98 -11.72 15.15 3.92
C LEU A 98 -11.12 15.03 2.51
N GLN A 99 -10.87 16.17 1.85
CA GLN A 99 -10.27 16.23 0.52
C GLN A 99 -8.79 15.84 0.50
N HIS A 100 -8.12 15.76 1.64
CA HIS A 100 -6.72 15.32 1.75
C HIS A 100 -6.57 13.79 1.88
N GLN A 101 -7.65 13.08 2.18
CA GLN A 101 -7.61 11.64 2.45
C GLN A 101 -7.60 10.81 1.16
N ASP A 102 -6.44 10.30 0.83
CA ASP A 102 -6.22 9.48 -0.36
C ASP A 102 -6.74 8.05 -0.18
N GLY A 103 -7.53 7.59 -1.12
CA GLY A 103 -8.00 6.21 -1.21
C GLY A 103 -7.76 5.56 -2.57
N HIS A 104 -7.05 6.20 -3.52
CA HIS A 104 -6.99 5.73 -4.91
C HIS A 104 -5.71 6.05 -5.69
N SER A 105 -4.74 6.73 -5.11
CA SER A 105 -3.50 7.10 -5.82
C SER A 105 -2.74 5.89 -6.39
N LEU A 106 -2.73 4.76 -5.68
CA LEU A 106 -2.10 3.52 -6.16
C LEU A 106 -2.81 2.93 -7.38
N ILE A 107 -4.12 3.11 -7.51
CA ILE A 107 -4.88 2.69 -8.69
C ILE A 107 -4.52 3.59 -9.90
N LEU A 108 -4.40 4.90 -9.66
CA LEU A 108 -3.98 5.84 -10.70
C LEU A 108 -2.53 5.57 -11.14
N ALA A 109 -1.63 5.29 -10.20
CA ALA A 109 -0.23 4.91 -10.50
C ALA A 109 -0.16 3.66 -11.39
N ASN A 110 -1.05 2.68 -11.18
CA ASN A 110 -1.08 1.45 -11.99
C ASN A 110 -1.43 1.68 -13.46
N THR A 111 -2.02 2.82 -13.81
CA THR A 111 -2.31 3.16 -15.20
C THR A 111 -1.05 3.47 -16.02
N ILE A 112 0.07 3.81 -15.36
CA ILE A 112 1.34 4.16 -16.03
C ILE A 112 2.23 2.91 -16.09
N PRO A 113 2.57 2.41 -17.29
CA PRO A 113 3.17 1.07 -17.46
C PRO A 113 4.49 0.84 -16.73
N ASN A 114 5.31 1.87 -16.58
CA ASN A 114 6.63 1.81 -15.94
C ASN A 114 6.73 2.59 -14.62
N CYS A 115 5.60 2.95 -14.03
CA CYS A 115 5.52 3.45 -12.66
C CYS A 115 5.36 2.27 -11.70
N LEU A 116 6.39 1.96 -10.93
CA LEU A 116 6.35 0.89 -9.93
C LEU A 116 5.85 1.47 -8.61
N SER A 117 4.74 0.96 -8.10
CA SER A 117 4.07 1.58 -6.94
C SER A 117 3.99 0.65 -5.75
N TYR A 118 4.32 1.19 -4.57
CA TYR A 118 4.42 0.45 -3.32
C TYR A 118 3.70 1.17 -2.17
N ASP A 119 3.15 0.37 -1.24
CA ASP A 119 2.46 0.80 -0.02
C ASP A 119 3.10 0.14 1.23
N PRO A 120 4.33 0.54 1.60
CA PRO A 120 5.04 -0.06 2.72
C PRO A 120 4.39 0.29 4.05
N THR A 121 4.43 -0.66 5.00
CA THR A 121 4.02 -0.48 6.39
C THR A 121 5.22 -0.10 7.27
N TYR A 122 6.33 -0.80 7.10
CA TYR A 122 7.49 -0.68 7.97
C TYR A 122 8.68 -0.02 7.29
N ALA A 123 9.52 0.65 8.08
CA ALA A 123 10.68 1.38 7.56
C ALA A 123 11.66 0.48 6.78
N TYR A 124 11.82 -0.78 7.18
CA TYR A 124 12.66 -1.73 6.44
C TYR A 124 12.09 -2.06 5.06
N GLU A 125 10.77 -2.11 4.90
CA GLU A 125 10.14 -2.30 3.58
C GLU A 125 10.46 -1.10 2.66
N MET A 126 10.30 0.13 3.18
CA MET A 126 10.67 1.34 2.46
C MET A 126 12.14 1.32 2.05
N ALA A 127 13.04 0.94 2.96
CA ALA A 127 14.48 0.88 2.69
C ALA A 127 14.81 -0.14 1.58
N VAL A 128 14.23 -1.34 1.62
CA VAL A 128 14.41 -2.38 0.59
C VAL A 128 13.89 -1.89 -0.77
N ILE A 129 12.70 -1.28 -0.81
CA ILE A 129 12.08 -0.78 -2.03
C ILE A 129 12.92 0.34 -2.67
N VAL A 130 13.38 1.30 -1.86
CA VAL A 130 14.23 2.41 -2.35
C VAL A 130 15.58 1.87 -2.84
N HIS A 131 16.21 0.96 -2.10
CA HIS A 131 17.47 0.34 -2.51
C HIS A 131 17.33 -0.41 -3.84
N GLU A 132 16.28 -1.21 -4.00
CA GLU A 132 16.00 -1.90 -5.27
C GLU A 132 15.69 -0.91 -6.40
N GLY A 133 14.98 0.16 -6.13
CA GLY A 133 14.73 1.23 -7.09
C GLY A 133 16.01 1.90 -7.57
N MET A 134 16.94 2.18 -6.65
CA MET A 134 18.26 2.70 -6.99
C MET A 134 19.02 1.74 -7.92
N ARG A 135 19.04 0.44 -7.58
CA ARG A 135 19.68 -0.58 -8.38
C ARG A 135 19.08 -0.67 -9.79
N ARG A 136 17.75 -0.73 -9.90
CA ARG A 136 17.08 -0.85 -11.21
C ARG A 136 17.29 0.37 -12.09
N MET A 137 17.09 1.57 -11.54
CA MET A 137 17.17 2.80 -12.33
C MET A 137 18.61 3.21 -12.69
N TYR A 138 19.58 3.05 -11.76
CA TYR A 138 20.90 3.67 -11.90
C TYR A 138 22.03 2.67 -12.13
N GLU A 139 21.92 1.42 -11.68
CA GLU A 139 22.88 0.35 -12.04
C GLU A 139 22.44 -0.39 -13.30
N ASN A 140 21.21 -0.91 -13.32
CA ASN A 140 20.67 -1.66 -14.46
C ASN A 140 20.19 -0.77 -15.61
N GLN A 141 20.06 0.54 -15.39
CA GLN A 141 19.59 1.52 -16.38
C GLN A 141 18.17 1.23 -16.92
N GLU A 142 17.29 0.64 -16.10
CA GLU A 142 15.91 0.39 -16.48
C GLU A 142 15.12 1.69 -16.61
N GLY A 143 14.25 1.79 -17.60
CA GLY A 143 13.39 2.95 -17.85
C GLY A 143 12.13 2.92 -16.97
N VAL A 144 12.29 2.93 -15.66
CA VAL A 144 11.21 2.91 -14.66
C VAL A 144 11.38 4.06 -13.67
N PHE A 145 10.29 4.41 -12.98
CA PHE A 145 10.30 5.28 -11.80
C PHE A 145 9.38 4.72 -10.73
N TYR A 146 9.54 5.21 -9.51
CA TYR A 146 8.83 4.66 -8.35
C TYR A 146 7.82 5.65 -7.80
N TYR A 147 6.67 5.14 -7.39
CA TYR A 147 5.72 5.82 -6.52
C TYR A 147 5.60 5.04 -5.20
N ILE A 148 5.90 5.67 -4.08
CA ILE A 148 5.88 5.02 -2.76
C ILE A 148 5.02 5.87 -1.83
N THR A 149 4.04 5.26 -1.19
CA THR A 149 3.22 5.93 -0.19
C THR A 149 3.95 6.03 1.13
N ALA A 150 3.75 7.14 1.83
CA ALA A 150 4.28 7.37 3.17
C ALA A 150 3.18 7.95 4.07
N MET A 151 3.03 7.38 5.25
CA MET A 151 1.95 7.69 6.17
C MET A 151 2.45 8.46 7.38
N ASN A 152 1.58 9.28 7.98
CA ASN A 152 1.93 10.15 9.11
C ASN A 152 1.55 9.59 10.49
N GLU A 153 1.30 8.29 10.60
CA GLU A 153 1.05 7.62 11.88
C GLU A 153 2.36 7.08 12.47
N ASN A 154 2.66 7.46 13.71
CA ASN A 154 3.84 6.98 14.43
C ASN A 154 3.54 5.64 15.11
N TYR A 155 4.38 4.64 14.90
CA TYR A 155 4.33 3.35 15.56
C TYR A 155 5.71 2.68 15.59
N THR A 156 5.84 1.66 16.43
CA THR A 156 7.08 0.88 16.53
C THR A 156 7.29 0.05 15.27
N HIS A 157 8.47 0.15 14.68
CA HIS A 157 8.89 -0.65 13.55
C HIS A 157 9.70 -1.87 14.06
N PRO A 158 9.27 -3.10 13.76
CA PRO A 158 10.03 -4.30 14.12
C PRO A 158 11.27 -4.45 13.26
N ALA A 159 12.15 -5.37 13.64
CA ALA A 159 13.23 -5.81 12.75
C ALA A 159 12.64 -6.52 11.51
N MET A 160 13.34 -6.41 10.39
CA MET A 160 12.97 -7.11 9.17
C MET A 160 13.06 -8.63 9.37
N PRO A 161 12.04 -9.41 9.00
CA PRO A 161 12.15 -10.87 9.00
C PRO A 161 13.23 -11.34 8.03
N GLU A 162 14.03 -12.32 8.46
CA GLU A 162 15.11 -12.87 7.62
C GLU A 162 14.56 -13.44 6.31
N GLY A 163 15.19 -13.11 5.20
CA GLY A 163 14.84 -13.59 3.85
C GLY A 163 13.56 -12.96 3.26
N SER A 164 13.06 -11.86 3.84
CA SER A 164 11.84 -11.20 3.34
C SER A 164 12.09 -10.22 2.18
N GLU A 165 13.34 -9.87 1.85
CA GLU A 165 13.66 -8.84 0.85
C GLU A 165 13.04 -9.12 -0.52
N GLU A 166 13.15 -10.36 -0.99
CA GLU A 166 12.58 -10.75 -2.29
C GLU A 166 11.06 -10.60 -2.30
N GLY A 167 10.39 -11.01 -1.22
CA GLY A 167 8.95 -10.87 -1.08
C GLY A 167 8.49 -9.41 -0.99
N ILE A 168 9.26 -8.56 -0.31
CA ILE A 168 9.01 -7.10 -0.25
C ILE A 168 9.06 -6.51 -1.66
N ILE A 169 10.06 -6.86 -2.47
CA ILE A 169 10.22 -6.37 -3.84
C ILE A 169 9.11 -6.91 -4.75
N LYS A 170 8.76 -8.18 -4.62
CA LYS A 170 7.69 -8.83 -5.40
C LYS A 170 6.28 -8.39 -5.00
N GLY A 171 6.13 -7.72 -3.88
CA GLY A 171 4.87 -7.14 -3.43
C GLY A 171 4.11 -7.89 -2.36
N LEU A 172 4.57 -9.07 -1.90
CA LEU A 172 3.93 -9.85 -0.82
C LEU A 172 4.93 -10.72 -0.09
N TYR A 173 4.89 -10.73 1.24
CA TYR A 173 5.64 -11.69 2.05
C TYR A 173 4.87 -12.08 3.31
N LYS A 174 5.13 -13.28 3.83
CA LYS A 174 4.54 -13.72 5.10
C LYS A 174 5.27 -13.05 6.27
N LEU A 175 4.54 -12.17 6.96
CA LEU A 175 5.07 -11.45 8.12
C LEU A 175 5.02 -12.29 9.39
N LYS A 176 3.88 -12.96 9.65
CA LYS A 176 3.68 -13.81 10.83
C LYS A 176 2.97 -15.10 10.48
N SER A 177 3.37 -16.20 11.10
CA SER A 177 2.65 -17.47 11.02
C SER A 177 1.61 -17.56 12.12
N GLY A 178 0.42 -18.09 11.79
CA GLY A 178 -0.63 -18.38 12.74
C GLY A 178 -0.28 -19.56 13.66
N GLY A 179 -1.09 -19.76 14.70
CA GLY A 179 -0.95 -20.84 15.67
C GLY A 179 -1.35 -22.22 15.15
N LYS A 180 -1.84 -23.05 16.05
CA LYS A 180 -2.09 -24.49 15.81
C LYS A 180 -3.57 -24.89 15.74
N HIS A 181 -4.51 -23.92 15.80
CA HIS A 181 -5.93 -24.24 15.67
C HIS A 181 -6.22 -24.90 14.32
N LYS A 182 -7.22 -25.77 14.29
CA LYS A 182 -7.61 -26.51 13.09
C LYS A 182 -8.16 -25.60 12.00
N VAL A 183 -8.93 -24.59 12.39
CA VAL A 183 -9.50 -23.60 11.46
C VAL A 183 -8.41 -22.60 11.10
N LYS A 184 -8.21 -22.35 9.82
CA LYS A 184 -7.15 -21.50 9.28
C LYS A 184 -7.72 -20.33 8.48
N ALA A 185 -6.95 -19.24 8.42
CA ALA A 185 -7.20 -18.10 7.56
C ALA A 185 -5.87 -17.48 7.09
N GLN A 186 -5.94 -16.73 6.00
CA GLN A 186 -4.83 -15.90 5.49
C GLN A 186 -5.29 -14.45 5.52
N LEU A 187 -4.57 -13.61 6.25
CA LEU A 187 -4.90 -12.19 6.36
C LEU A 187 -3.83 -11.38 5.65
N ILE A 188 -4.24 -10.55 4.69
CA ILE A 188 -3.37 -9.67 3.91
C ILE A 188 -3.65 -8.23 4.33
N GLY A 189 -2.59 -7.47 4.63
CA GLY A 189 -2.69 -6.05 4.93
C GLY A 189 -1.64 -5.25 4.18
N SER A 190 -1.89 -3.96 3.95
CA SER A 190 -0.93 -3.02 3.40
C SER A 190 -0.91 -1.70 4.18
N GLY A 191 0.18 -0.96 4.08
CA GLY A 191 0.32 0.30 4.79
C GLY A 191 -0.01 0.17 6.28
N THR A 192 -0.55 1.22 6.89
CA THR A 192 -0.87 1.20 8.33
C THR A 192 -1.98 0.22 8.72
N ILE A 193 -2.85 -0.17 7.78
CA ILE A 193 -3.93 -1.13 8.03
C ILE A 193 -3.38 -2.54 8.29
N LEU A 194 -2.16 -2.87 7.87
CA LEU A 194 -1.51 -4.12 8.26
C LEU A 194 -1.50 -4.30 9.78
N ARG A 195 -1.37 -3.24 10.57
CA ARG A 195 -1.41 -3.28 12.04
C ARG A 195 -2.79 -3.67 12.60
N GLU A 196 -3.86 -3.27 11.93
CA GLU A 196 -5.22 -3.75 12.25
C GLU A 196 -5.38 -5.23 11.91
N VAL A 197 -4.79 -5.66 10.80
CA VAL A 197 -4.76 -7.06 10.38
C VAL A 197 -3.97 -7.95 11.36
N GLU A 198 -2.80 -7.48 11.85
CA GLU A 198 -2.03 -8.18 12.88
C GLU A 198 -2.83 -8.34 14.19
N ALA A 199 -3.48 -7.27 14.64
CA ALA A 199 -4.33 -7.31 15.83
C ALA A 199 -5.54 -8.24 15.64
N ALA A 200 -6.14 -8.24 14.45
CA ALA A 200 -7.23 -9.18 14.11
C ALA A 200 -6.77 -10.64 14.17
N ALA A 201 -5.58 -10.95 13.68
CA ALA A 201 -5.01 -12.30 13.77
C ALA A 201 -4.84 -12.77 15.23
N GLU A 202 -4.37 -11.89 16.12
CA GLU A 202 -4.25 -12.19 17.55
C GLU A 202 -5.63 -12.42 18.20
N MET A 203 -6.65 -11.62 17.82
CA MET A 203 -8.02 -11.80 18.31
C MET A 203 -8.66 -13.09 17.79
N LEU A 204 -8.44 -13.46 16.52
CA LEU A 204 -8.91 -14.71 15.94
C LEU A 204 -8.32 -15.92 16.67
N GLU A 205 -7.02 -15.88 16.97
CA GLU A 205 -6.34 -16.94 17.71
C GLU A 205 -6.88 -17.08 19.13
N LYS A 206 -7.00 -15.96 19.86
CA LYS A 206 -7.35 -15.93 21.28
C LYS A 206 -8.83 -16.20 21.54
N ASP A 207 -9.72 -15.56 20.78
CA ASP A 207 -11.14 -15.49 21.09
C ASP A 207 -12.00 -16.45 20.25
N TRP A 208 -11.51 -16.87 19.08
CA TRP A 208 -12.31 -17.59 18.08
C TRP A 208 -11.73 -18.95 17.67
N ASN A 209 -10.57 -19.36 18.19
CA ASN A 209 -9.87 -20.60 17.82
C ASN A 209 -9.59 -20.69 16.30
N VAL A 210 -9.27 -19.59 15.65
CA VAL A 210 -8.87 -19.51 14.25
C VAL A 210 -7.42 -19.06 14.18
N SER A 211 -6.56 -19.87 13.60
CA SER A 211 -5.15 -19.51 13.39
C SER A 211 -4.99 -18.82 12.04
N ALA A 212 -4.55 -17.56 12.05
CA ALA A 212 -4.38 -16.76 10.85
C ALA A 212 -2.91 -16.45 10.58
N ASN A 213 -2.42 -16.75 9.38
CA ASN A 213 -1.15 -16.18 8.90
C ASN A 213 -1.39 -14.72 8.51
N VAL A 214 -0.40 -13.87 8.77
CA VAL A 214 -0.41 -12.46 8.37
C VAL A 214 0.60 -12.23 7.25
N TRP A 215 0.14 -11.58 6.19
CA TRP A 215 0.92 -11.25 5.01
C TRP A 215 0.98 -9.73 4.83
N SER A 216 2.16 -9.18 4.62
CA SER A 216 2.32 -7.78 4.23
C SER A 216 2.32 -7.69 2.71
N ALA A 217 1.35 -6.94 2.17
CA ALA A 217 1.28 -6.63 0.74
C ALA A 217 1.92 -5.26 0.49
N THR A 218 3.19 -5.26 0.14
CA THR A 218 3.93 -4.03 -0.16
C THR A 218 3.58 -3.45 -1.53
N SER A 219 3.11 -4.29 -2.48
CA SER A 219 2.66 -3.82 -3.79
C SER A 219 1.65 -4.77 -4.43
N VAL A 220 0.37 -4.44 -4.36
CA VAL A 220 -0.66 -5.15 -5.13
C VAL A 220 -0.44 -4.97 -6.63
N ASN A 221 0.00 -3.79 -7.08
CA ASN A 221 0.18 -3.51 -8.50
C ASN A 221 1.26 -4.38 -9.15
N GLU A 222 2.39 -4.60 -8.48
CA GLU A 222 3.45 -5.48 -9.01
C GLU A 222 3.01 -6.95 -9.03
N LEU A 223 2.24 -7.40 -8.04
CA LEU A 223 1.61 -8.73 -8.04
C LEU A 223 0.66 -8.92 -9.23
N VAL A 224 -0.14 -7.91 -9.53
CA VAL A 224 -1.06 -7.91 -10.68
C VAL A 224 -0.32 -7.95 -11.99
N ARG A 225 0.71 -7.11 -12.15
CA ARG A 225 1.53 -7.08 -13.38
C ARG A 225 2.20 -8.43 -13.65
N GLU A 226 2.82 -9.01 -12.62
CA GLU A 226 3.46 -10.33 -12.73
C GLU A 226 2.41 -11.41 -13.05
N GLY A 227 1.25 -11.40 -12.39
CA GLY A 227 0.16 -12.33 -12.66
C GLY A 227 -0.35 -12.26 -14.09
N MET A 228 -0.54 -11.04 -14.63
CA MET A 228 -0.94 -10.82 -16.02
C MET A 228 0.12 -11.32 -17.02
N ASP A 229 1.40 -11.14 -16.71
CA ASP A 229 2.50 -11.65 -17.53
C ASP A 229 2.54 -13.18 -17.55
N VAL A 230 2.32 -13.82 -16.40
CA VAL A 230 2.19 -15.28 -16.29
C VAL A 230 0.99 -15.79 -17.08
N ASP A 231 -0.17 -15.15 -16.97
CA ASP A 231 -1.36 -15.53 -17.73
C ASP A 231 -1.14 -15.40 -19.24
N ARG A 232 -0.49 -14.31 -19.66
CA ARG A 232 -0.10 -14.11 -21.06
C ARG A 232 0.84 -15.21 -21.53
N TYR A 233 1.89 -15.52 -20.75
CA TYR A 233 2.81 -16.61 -21.08
C TYR A 233 2.06 -17.93 -21.26
N ASN A 234 1.24 -18.30 -20.29
CA ASN A 234 0.48 -19.55 -20.30
C ASN A 234 -0.48 -19.68 -21.48
N ARG A 235 -1.07 -18.57 -21.91
CA ARG A 235 -1.97 -18.53 -23.07
C ARG A 235 -1.21 -18.68 -24.39
N LEU A 236 -0.03 -18.08 -24.49
CA LEU A 236 0.77 -18.10 -25.73
C LEU A 236 1.66 -19.35 -25.86
N HIS A 237 1.83 -20.11 -24.77
CA HIS A 237 2.62 -21.33 -24.76
C HIS A 237 1.76 -22.54 -24.27
N PRO A 238 0.71 -22.92 -25.06
CA PRO A 238 -0.30 -23.87 -24.58
C PRO A 238 0.24 -25.30 -24.32
N THR A 239 1.38 -25.64 -24.92
CA THR A 239 2.04 -26.95 -24.77
C THR A 239 3.22 -26.94 -23.79
N ALA A 240 3.62 -25.77 -23.29
CA ALA A 240 4.66 -25.66 -22.26
C ALA A 240 4.10 -25.95 -20.87
N GLU A 241 5.00 -26.22 -19.93
CA GLU A 241 4.63 -26.28 -18.52
C GLU A 241 4.03 -24.93 -18.07
N LYS A 242 2.89 -25.01 -17.37
CA LYS A 242 2.20 -23.81 -16.88
C LYS A 242 2.99 -23.15 -15.76
N LYS A 243 3.23 -21.85 -15.90
CA LYS A 243 3.77 -21.04 -14.83
C LYS A 243 2.68 -20.70 -13.80
N ARG A 244 3.09 -20.49 -12.56
CA ARG A 244 2.23 -19.99 -11.48
C ARG A 244 2.68 -18.58 -11.15
N SER A 245 1.73 -17.64 -11.00
CA SER A 245 2.03 -16.30 -10.52
C SER A 245 2.58 -16.33 -9.09
N TYR A 246 3.33 -15.30 -8.71
CA TYR A 246 3.92 -15.24 -7.38
C TYR A 246 2.86 -15.26 -6.28
N ILE A 247 1.76 -14.51 -6.44
CA ILE A 247 0.63 -14.55 -5.50
C ILE A 247 0.03 -15.95 -5.39
N SER A 248 -0.12 -16.68 -6.51
CA SER A 248 -0.58 -18.07 -6.48
C SER A 248 0.42 -19.00 -5.78
N GLN A 249 1.72 -18.78 -5.95
CA GLN A 249 2.74 -19.55 -5.24
C GLN A 249 2.65 -19.32 -3.71
N CYS A 250 2.37 -18.09 -3.28
CA CYS A 250 2.19 -17.75 -1.88
C CYS A 250 0.92 -18.36 -1.27
N MET A 251 -0.19 -18.41 -2.03
CA MET A 251 -1.53 -18.72 -1.49
C MET A 251 -1.99 -20.15 -1.74
N ASP A 252 -1.64 -20.79 -2.86
CA ASP A 252 -2.21 -22.09 -3.26
C ASP A 252 -1.98 -23.23 -2.25
N GLU A 253 -0.92 -23.16 -1.46
CA GLU A 253 -0.57 -24.16 -0.46
C GLU A 253 -1.03 -23.78 0.96
N GLN A 254 -1.76 -22.67 1.08
CA GLN A 254 -2.29 -22.21 2.35
C GLN A 254 -3.74 -22.66 2.53
N ASP A 255 -4.06 -23.09 3.74
CA ASP A 255 -5.43 -23.48 4.11
C ASP A 255 -6.27 -22.27 4.51
N GLY A 256 -7.59 -22.38 4.35
CA GLY A 256 -8.59 -21.46 4.84
C GLY A 256 -8.88 -20.29 3.89
N VAL A 257 -9.73 -19.38 4.35
CA VAL A 257 -10.17 -18.21 3.61
C VAL A 257 -9.08 -17.16 3.56
N VAL A 258 -9.11 -16.28 2.56
CA VAL A 258 -8.21 -15.14 2.41
C VAL A 258 -8.99 -13.84 2.62
N VAL A 259 -8.54 -12.99 3.53
CA VAL A 259 -9.13 -11.67 3.77
C VAL A 259 -8.05 -10.61 3.62
N ALA A 260 -8.28 -9.65 2.72
CA ALA A 260 -7.41 -8.50 2.54
C ALA A 260 -8.06 -7.24 3.12
N SER A 261 -7.27 -6.39 3.78
CA SER A 261 -7.72 -5.08 4.27
C SER A 261 -6.69 -4.01 3.92
N THR A 262 -7.17 -2.88 3.41
CA THR A 262 -6.33 -1.78 2.91
C THR A 262 -6.92 -0.42 3.28
N ASP A 263 -6.07 0.60 3.36
CA ASP A 263 -6.49 1.99 3.59
C ASP A 263 -6.93 2.73 2.30
N TYR A 264 -7.04 1.97 1.22
CA TYR A 264 -7.50 2.45 -0.09
C TYR A 264 -8.82 1.79 -0.45
N MET A 265 -9.45 2.24 -1.53
CA MET A 265 -10.69 1.63 -2.01
C MET A 265 -10.48 0.14 -2.31
N ARG A 266 -11.53 -0.68 -2.13
CA ARG A 266 -11.47 -2.15 -2.30
C ARG A 266 -10.89 -2.56 -3.65
N LEU A 267 -11.16 -1.78 -4.70
CA LEU A 267 -10.66 -2.07 -6.04
C LEU A 267 -9.14 -2.31 -6.07
N TYR A 268 -8.38 -1.66 -5.18
CA TYR A 268 -6.94 -1.85 -5.11
C TYR A 268 -6.56 -3.31 -4.83
N ALA A 269 -7.09 -3.91 -3.76
CA ALA A 269 -6.79 -5.31 -3.42
C ALA A 269 -7.65 -6.32 -4.20
N GLU A 270 -8.85 -5.93 -4.68
CA GLU A 270 -9.69 -6.79 -5.52
C GLU A 270 -9.01 -7.25 -6.80
N GLN A 271 -8.05 -6.52 -7.31
CA GLN A 271 -7.28 -6.88 -8.49
C GLN A 271 -6.57 -8.24 -8.36
N LEU A 272 -6.31 -8.73 -7.14
CA LEU A 272 -5.63 -10.02 -6.89
C LEU A 272 -6.55 -11.23 -7.08
N ARG A 273 -7.87 -11.04 -7.12
CA ARG A 273 -8.88 -12.11 -7.14
C ARG A 273 -8.64 -13.19 -8.20
N PRO A 274 -8.20 -12.90 -9.44
CA PRO A 274 -7.98 -13.93 -10.45
C PRO A 274 -6.97 -15.02 -10.07
N TRP A 275 -6.04 -14.71 -9.15
CA TRP A 275 -4.93 -15.58 -8.78
C TRP A 275 -5.03 -16.16 -7.37
N ILE A 276 -6.15 -15.90 -6.64
CA ILE A 276 -6.43 -16.43 -5.30
C ILE A 276 -7.60 -17.42 -5.45
N LYS A 277 -7.35 -18.72 -5.24
CA LYS A 277 -8.34 -19.77 -5.41
C LYS A 277 -9.30 -19.91 -4.23
N GLN A 278 -8.83 -19.57 -3.04
CA GLN A 278 -9.60 -19.60 -1.81
C GLN A 278 -10.72 -18.55 -1.86
N ARG A 279 -11.70 -18.70 -0.97
CA ARG A 279 -12.67 -17.63 -0.78
C ARG A 279 -11.95 -16.36 -0.38
N TYR A 280 -12.03 -15.34 -1.23
CA TYR A 280 -11.33 -14.07 -1.08
C TYR A 280 -12.30 -12.93 -0.76
N VAL A 281 -12.06 -12.23 0.37
CA VAL A 281 -12.85 -11.10 0.83
C VAL A 281 -11.94 -9.88 0.97
N VAL A 282 -12.40 -8.72 0.51
CA VAL A 282 -11.64 -7.48 0.56
C VAL A 282 -12.39 -6.41 1.34
N LEU A 283 -11.71 -5.83 2.31
CA LEU A 283 -12.11 -4.63 3.03
C LEU A 283 -11.28 -3.43 2.54
N GLY A 284 -11.93 -2.29 2.38
CA GLY A 284 -11.27 -1.07 1.91
C GLY A 284 -12.13 0.16 2.13
N THR A 285 -11.56 1.32 1.89
CA THR A 285 -12.11 2.62 2.25
C THR A 285 -12.84 3.27 1.08
N ASP A 286 -13.89 2.63 0.58
CA ASP A 286 -14.71 3.18 -0.50
C ASP A 286 -15.54 4.38 -0.03
N GLY A 287 -15.74 5.36 -0.90
CA GLY A 287 -16.49 6.59 -0.61
C GLY A 287 -15.58 7.82 -0.47
N PHE A 288 -16.13 8.92 -0.01
CA PHE A 288 -15.35 10.14 0.27
C PHE A 288 -14.66 10.07 1.62
N GLY A 289 -13.57 10.82 1.79
CA GLY A 289 -12.90 11.00 3.08
C GLY A 289 -13.81 11.56 4.16
N ARG A 290 -13.40 11.43 5.41
CA ARG A 290 -14.08 11.98 6.59
C ARG A 290 -13.03 12.56 7.54
N SER A 291 -13.39 13.68 8.21
CA SER A 291 -12.51 14.30 9.20
C SER A 291 -12.85 13.79 10.59
N ASP A 292 -12.08 12.83 11.11
CA ASP A 292 -12.24 12.27 12.44
C ASP A 292 -10.91 11.68 12.95
N THR A 293 -10.92 11.01 14.11
CA THR A 293 -9.78 10.24 14.61
C THR A 293 -9.56 8.96 13.78
N ARG A 294 -8.33 8.42 13.75
CA ARG A 294 -8.01 7.17 13.04
C ARG A 294 -8.91 6.01 13.47
N GLU A 295 -9.14 5.85 14.76
CA GLU A 295 -10.00 4.80 15.30
C GLU A 295 -11.42 4.87 14.73
N ARG A 296 -12.02 6.07 14.73
CA ARG A 296 -13.36 6.27 14.20
C ARG A 296 -13.43 6.13 12.69
N LEU A 297 -12.40 6.61 11.98
CA LEU A 297 -12.31 6.47 10.52
C LEU A 297 -12.21 4.99 10.12
N ARG A 298 -11.35 4.21 10.79
CA ARG A 298 -11.21 2.77 10.54
C ARG A 298 -12.50 2.00 10.83
N SER A 299 -13.21 2.36 11.89
CA SER A 299 -14.53 1.78 12.20
C SER A 299 -15.58 2.20 11.16
N PHE A 300 -15.63 3.48 10.77
CA PHE A 300 -16.57 3.97 9.77
C PHE A 300 -16.37 3.30 8.40
N PHE A 301 -15.12 3.13 7.96
CA PHE A 301 -14.80 2.47 6.68
C PHE A 301 -14.71 0.94 6.79
N GLU A 302 -14.99 0.36 7.96
CA GLU A 302 -15.02 -1.08 8.18
C GLU A 302 -13.66 -1.78 7.90
N VAL A 303 -12.55 -1.11 8.20
CA VAL A 303 -11.18 -1.64 7.99
C VAL A 303 -10.40 -1.83 9.29
N ASP A 304 -11.05 -1.64 10.45
CA ASP A 304 -10.46 -1.92 11.75
C ASP A 304 -10.37 -3.43 12.04
N ARG A 305 -9.64 -3.78 13.10
CA ARG A 305 -9.45 -5.16 13.54
C ARG A 305 -10.74 -5.94 13.77
N TYR A 306 -11.79 -5.27 14.22
CA TYR A 306 -13.06 -5.91 14.52
C TYR A 306 -13.79 -6.33 13.24
N HIS A 307 -13.79 -5.48 12.23
CA HIS A 307 -14.37 -5.79 10.92
C HIS A 307 -13.53 -6.83 10.17
N VAL A 308 -12.20 -6.83 10.31
CA VAL A 308 -11.33 -7.90 9.76
C VAL A 308 -11.67 -9.25 10.40
N VAL A 309 -11.87 -9.30 11.73
CA VAL A 309 -12.31 -10.54 12.42
C VAL A 309 -13.66 -10.99 11.92
N VAL A 310 -14.65 -10.10 11.86
CA VAL A 310 -16.02 -10.44 11.42
C VAL A 310 -16.02 -10.90 9.96
N ALA A 311 -15.29 -10.22 9.06
CA ALA A 311 -15.16 -10.64 7.67
C ALA A 311 -14.54 -12.04 7.53
N THR A 312 -13.51 -12.33 8.34
CA THR A 312 -12.88 -13.66 8.37
C THR A 312 -13.84 -14.74 8.85
N LEU A 313 -14.54 -14.51 9.96
CA LEU A 313 -15.51 -15.45 10.50
C LEU A 313 -16.70 -15.65 9.53
N SER A 314 -17.16 -14.56 8.88
CA SER A 314 -18.23 -14.65 7.88
C SER A 314 -17.80 -15.51 6.69
N ALA A 315 -16.60 -15.29 6.16
CA ALA A 315 -16.07 -16.09 5.05
C ALA A 315 -15.94 -17.58 5.41
N LEU A 316 -15.50 -17.88 6.64
CA LEU A 316 -15.43 -19.27 7.15
C LEU A 316 -16.84 -19.90 7.34
N ALA A 317 -17.82 -19.10 7.73
CA ALA A 317 -19.21 -19.56 7.86
C ALA A 317 -19.84 -19.83 6.49
N ASP A 318 -19.57 -18.99 5.50
CA ASP A 318 -20.02 -19.17 4.12
C ASP A 318 -19.47 -20.45 3.47
N GLU A 319 -18.26 -20.89 3.88
CA GLU A 319 -17.68 -22.17 3.48
C GLU A 319 -18.16 -23.37 4.32
N GLY A 320 -19.00 -23.11 5.33
CA GLY A 320 -19.50 -24.15 6.24
C GLY A 320 -18.48 -24.65 7.28
N THR A 321 -17.32 -23.98 7.40
CA THR A 321 -16.27 -24.36 8.36
C THR A 321 -16.68 -24.05 9.80
N ILE A 322 -17.42 -22.95 10.01
CA ILE A 322 -18.03 -22.57 11.28
C ILE A 322 -19.50 -22.21 11.08
N LYS A 323 -20.24 -22.03 12.18
CA LYS A 323 -21.67 -21.63 12.12
C LYS A 323 -21.82 -20.11 12.11
N TYR A 324 -22.87 -19.59 11.45
CA TYR A 324 -23.21 -18.16 11.46
C TYR A 324 -23.45 -17.58 12.85
N ASP A 325 -23.86 -18.39 13.83
CA ASP A 325 -24.00 -17.97 15.22
C ASP A 325 -22.68 -17.43 15.82
N VAL A 326 -21.54 -17.94 15.34
CA VAL A 326 -20.21 -17.44 15.74
C VAL A 326 -20.01 -16.01 15.23
N VAL A 327 -20.41 -15.74 13.98
CA VAL A 327 -20.34 -14.40 13.36
C VAL A 327 -21.24 -13.44 14.12
N ALA A 328 -22.50 -13.81 14.37
CA ALA A 328 -23.45 -13.00 15.12
C ALA A 328 -22.95 -12.68 16.54
N LYS A 329 -22.27 -13.63 17.20
CA LYS A 329 -21.64 -13.43 18.50
C LYS A 329 -20.49 -12.42 18.40
N ALA A 330 -19.67 -12.46 17.35
CA ALA A 330 -18.58 -11.50 17.16
C ALA A 330 -19.09 -10.08 16.93
N ILE A 331 -20.10 -9.90 16.06
CA ILE A 331 -20.76 -8.60 15.83
C ILE A 331 -21.26 -8.01 17.14
N LYS A 332 -21.95 -8.80 17.96
CA LYS A 332 -22.44 -8.37 19.27
C LYS A 332 -21.30 -8.06 20.25
N GLN A 333 -20.27 -8.91 20.30
CA GLN A 333 -19.12 -8.74 21.21
C GLN A 333 -18.37 -7.44 20.94
N TYR A 334 -18.17 -7.11 19.66
CA TYR A 334 -17.46 -5.92 19.22
C TYR A 334 -18.37 -4.69 19.08
N LYS A 335 -19.67 -4.84 19.38
CA LYS A 335 -20.67 -3.76 19.32
C LYS A 335 -20.71 -3.08 17.94
N ILE A 336 -20.54 -3.87 16.88
CA ILE A 336 -20.66 -3.36 15.52
C ILE A 336 -22.15 -3.10 15.23
N ASP A 337 -22.43 -1.90 14.72
CA ASP A 337 -23.78 -1.54 14.23
C ASP A 337 -23.99 -2.16 12.84
N ALA A 338 -24.74 -3.25 12.79
CA ALA A 338 -25.01 -3.96 11.55
C ALA A 338 -25.92 -3.18 10.57
N ASP A 339 -26.62 -2.15 11.06
CA ASP A 339 -27.53 -1.31 10.29
C ASP A 339 -26.87 0.05 9.91
N ALA A 340 -25.58 0.23 10.23
CA ALA A 340 -24.82 1.41 9.84
C ALA A 340 -24.87 1.64 8.32
N THR A 341 -24.99 2.91 7.94
CA THR A 341 -25.05 3.24 6.51
C THR A 341 -23.70 2.94 5.83
N ASN A 342 -23.74 2.24 4.71
CA ASN A 342 -22.55 1.94 3.92
C ASN A 342 -21.81 3.25 3.55
N PRO A 343 -20.51 3.38 3.83
CA PRO A 343 -19.71 4.59 3.59
C PRO A 343 -19.79 5.15 2.16
N VAL A 344 -20.00 4.29 1.17
CA VAL A 344 -20.16 4.70 -0.25
C VAL A 344 -21.41 5.55 -0.49
N LYS A 345 -22.41 5.45 0.40
CA LYS A 345 -23.72 6.10 0.24
C LYS A 345 -23.88 7.39 1.03
N VAL A 346 -22.83 7.84 1.71
CA VAL A 346 -22.89 9.01 2.62
C VAL A 346 -22.01 10.14 2.13
#